data_84a4ce4785dc4dcb57ba98718cbe7233
#
_entry.id   84a4ce4785dc4dcb57ba98718cbe7233
#
_cell.length_a   1.000
_cell.length_b   1.000
_cell.length_c   1.000
_cell.angle_alpha   90.00
_cell.angle_beta   90.00
_cell.angle_gamma   90.00
#
_symmetry.space_group_name_H-M   'P 1'
#
loop_
_entity.id
_entity.type
_entity.pdbx_description
1 polymer ?
#
loop_
_entity_poly.entity_id
_entity_poly.type
_entity_poly.pdbx_seq_one_letter_code
_entity_poly.pdbx_strand_id
1 'polypeptide(L)'
;MSALLAGLTLLIIGDSHVTFKDSLLSILPEAYTEAGAKVVTYGVCSSTAADWVVPNPNNGCGASQRIGAAPLTAPNMTPAAPPPITSLIAQWHPDVVMVVLGDTMAAYGQNEISKNWADEQVKTLTMTLGKTACIWIGPTWGEYSPRYGKTDKRAQEMADFLKEEVAPCTYIDGTKLMQPGSPRTIDGVHLTPASYKVWGNGILQQTMPVLEKLRKG
;
A
#
# COMPACT_ATOMS: atom_id res chain seq x y z
N MET A 1 -2.06 26.17 -12.36
CA MET A 1 -1.62 24.82 -12.76
C MET A 1 -2.88 23.98 -12.99
N SER A 2 -2.98 23.28 -14.11
CA SER A 2 -4.12 22.40 -14.36
C SER A 2 -4.09 21.26 -13.32
N ALA A 3 -5.19 21.06 -12.60
CA ALA A 3 -5.32 19.97 -11.64
C ALA A 3 -5.43 18.64 -12.41
N LEU A 4 -4.30 17.95 -12.59
CA LEU A 4 -4.15 16.75 -13.42
C LEU A 4 -5.17 15.66 -13.07
N LEU A 5 -5.53 15.55 -11.78
CA LEU A 5 -6.44 14.53 -11.25
C LEU A 5 -7.79 15.10 -10.78
N ALA A 6 -8.17 16.31 -11.25
CA ALA A 6 -9.44 16.92 -10.85
C ALA A 6 -10.64 16.02 -11.19
N GLY A 7 -11.49 15.80 -10.19
CA GLY A 7 -12.69 14.95 -10.27
C GLY A 7 -12.45 13.48 -9.96
N LEU A 8 -11.19 13.02 -9.86
CA LEU A 8 -10.87 11.64 -9.49
C LEU A 8 -10.96 11.45 -7.96
N THR A 9 -11.63 10.40 -7.51
CA THR A 9 -11.64 9.94 -6.11
C THR A 9 -10.72 8.73 -5.98
N LEU A 10 -9.67 8.87 -5.15
CA LEU A 10 -8.66 7.84 -4.89
C LEU A 10 -8.78 7.33 -3.45
N LEU A 11 -9.02 6.03 -3.32
CA LEU A 11 -8.95 5.33 -2.04
C LEU A 11 -7.59 4.60 -1.94
N ILE A 12 -6.79 4.92 -0.95
CA ILE A 12 -5.52 4.25 -0.66
C ILE A 12 -5.72 3.35 0.56
N ILE A 13 -5.38 2.08 0.44
CA ILE A 13 -5.38 1.12 1.55
C ILE A 13 -4.01 0.45 1.66
N GLY A 14 -3.63 0.02 2.87
CA GLY A 14 -2.38 -0.72 3.03
C GLY A 14 -2.02 -0.99 4.49
N ASP A 15 -0.84 -1.56 4.67
CA ASP A 15 -0.29 -1.98 5.95
C ASP A 15 0.45 -0.85 6.69
N SER A 16 1.46 -1.20 7.49
CA SER A 16 2.26 -0.25 8.26
C SER A 16 2.94 0.83 7.40
N HIS A 17 3.18 0.58 6.11
CA HIS A 17 3.77 1.55 5.20
C HIS A 17 2.88 2.76 4.91
N VAL A 18 1.57 2.67 5.19
CA VAL A 18 0.60 3.78 5.08
C VAL A 18 -0.13 4.07 6.40
N THR A 19 0.43 3.60 7.54
CA THR A 19 -0.18 3.79 8.86
C THR A 19 0.48 4.91 9.67
N PHE A 20 1.79 5.09 9.57
CA PHE A 20 2.54 5.99 10.45
C PHE A 20 2.80 7.37 9.83
N LYS A 21 2.98 8.37 10.70
CA LYS A 21 3.19 9.77 10.29
C LYS A 21 4.32 9.95 9.29
N ASP A 22 5.46 9.30 9.49
CA ASP A 22 6.65 9.49 8.65
C ASP A 22 6.79 8.43 7.55
N SER A 23 5.65 7.81 7.15
CA SER A 23 5.55 6.82 6.09
C SER A 23 4.92 7.41 4.81
N LEU A 24 4.49 6.55 3.90
CA LEU A 24 3.76 6.95 2.68
C LEU A 24 2.45 7.70 2.99
N LEU A 25 1.89 7.54 4.20
CA LEU A 25 0.74 8.30 4.69
C LEU A 25 0.99 9.83 4.67
N SER A 26 2.24 10.28 4.83
CA SER A 26 2.60 11.70 4.75
C SER A 26 2.81 12.19 3.32
N ILE A 27 3.07 11.30 2.38
CA ILE A 27 3.59 11.64 1.05
C ILE A 27 2.50 11.52 -0.02
N LEU A 28 1.90 10.34 -0.15
CA LEU A 28 0.99 10.04 -1.25
C LEU A 28 -0.30 10.87 -1.20
N PRO A 29 -1.01 10.97 -0.05
CA PRO A 29 -2.25 11.75 0.02
C PRO A 29 -2.04 13.23 -0.28
N GLU A 30 -0.94 13.82 0.18
CA GLU A 30 -0.61 15.22 -0.13
C GLU A 30 -0.44 15.44 -1.62
N ALA A 31 0.45 14.68 -2.24
CA ALA A 31 0.78 14.85 -3.65
C ALA A 31 -0.43 14.64 -4.57
N TYR A 32 -1.25 13.61 -4.32
CA TYR A 32 -2.45 13.40 -5.14
C TYR A 32 -3.54 14.47 -4.88
N THR A 33 -3.64 14.98 -3.64
CA THR A 33 -4.55 16.10 -3.33
C THR A 33 -4.10 17.38 -4.02
N GLU A 34 -2.80 17.68 -4.02
CA GLU A 34 -2.22 18.80 -4.76
C GLU A 34 -2.44 18.68 -6.26
N ALA A 35 -2.45 17.46 -6.79
CA ALA A 35 -2.80 17.17 -8.18
C ALA A 35 -4.32 17.27 -8.47
N GLY A 36 -5.15 17.53 -7.45
CA GLY A 36 -6.59 17.78 -7.58
C GLY A 36 -7.50 16.58 -7.32
N ALA A 37 -6.97 15.43 -6.91
CA ALA A 37 -7.79 14.28 -6.54
C ALA A 37 -8.46 14.46 -5.17
N LYS A 38 -9.64 13.86 -4.98
CA LYS A 38 -10.20 13.58 -3.66
C LYS A 38 -9.56 12.30 -3.15
N VAL A 39 -8.77 12.39 -2.08
CA VAL A 39 -7.99 11.26 -1.57
C VAL A 39 -8.48 10.85 -0.19
N VAL A 40 -8.64 9.55 0.01
CA VAL A 40 -8.89 8.95 1.33
C VAL A 40 -7.91 7.81 1.52
N THR A 41 -7.22 7.80 2.66
CA THR A 41 -6.22 6.79 2.98
C THR A 41 -6.57 6.09 4.27
N TYR A 42 -6.51 4.77 4.26
CA TYR A 42 -6.60 3.91 5.45
C TYR A 42 -5.34 3.04 5.53
N GLY A 43 -4.62 3.14 6.62
CA GLY A 43 -3.50 2.26 6.94
C GLY A 43 -3.81 1.42 8.17
N VAL A 44 -3.61 0.10 8.09
CA VAL A 44 -3.77 -0.81 9.23
C VAL A 44 -2.52 -1.67 9.33
N CYS A 45 -1.75 -1.40 10.35
CA CYS A 45 -0.46 -2.05 10.58
C CYS A 45 -0.62 -3.57 10.72
N SER A 46 0.23 -4.32 10.01
CA SER A 46 0.22 -5.77 9.90
C SER A 46 -0.93 -6.39 9.10
N SER A 47 -1.79 -5.59 8.47
CA SER A 47 -2.86 -6.14 7.64
C SER A 47 -2.31 -6.86 6.40
N THR A 48 -2.96 -7.96 6.05
CA THR A 48 -2.80 -8.67 4.78
C THR A 48 -3.93 -8.29 3.82
N ALA A 49 -3.90 -8.79 2.60
CA ALA A 49 -4.91 -8.41 1.61
C ALA A 49 -6.32 -8.90 1.97
N ALA A 50 -6.45 -10.15 2.48
CA ALA A 50 -7.75 -10.69 2.87
C ALA A 50 -8.36 -10.00 4.10
N ASP A 51 -7.53 -9.40 4.97
CA ASP A 51 -8.03 -8.65 6.14
C ASP A 51 -8.92 -7.45 5.76
N TRP A 52 -8.76 -6.92 4.54
CA TRP A 52 -9.59 -5.84 4.00
C TRP A 52 -10.95 -6.34 3.49
N VAL A 53 -11.15 -7.66 3.42
CA VAL A 53 -12.41 -8.29 3.03
C VAL A 53 -13.11 -8.89 4.25
N VAL A 54 -12.36 -9.69 5.01
CA VAL A 54 -12.79 -10.29 6.28
C VAL A 54 -11.92 -9.69 7.39
N PRO A 55 -12.42 -8.67 8.10
CA PRO A 55 -11.62 -7.93 9.08
C PRO A 55 -11.03 -8.81 10.17
N ASN A 56 -9.72 -8.69 10.38
CA ASN A 56 -9.02 -9.36 11.48
C ASN A 56 -8.79 -8.36 12.63
N PRO A 57 -9.48 -8.49 13.77
CA PRO A 57 -9.34 -7.57 14.89
C PRO A 57 -8.00 -7.63 15.61
N ASN A 58 -7.19 -8.66 15.33
CA ASN A 58 -5.90 -8.86 15.97
C ASN A 58 -4.72 -8.26 15.21
N ASN A 59 -4.96 -7.44 14.20
CA ASN A 59 -3.90 -6.71 13.52
C ASN A 59 -3.23 -5.72 14.50
N GLY A 60 -1.94 -5.95 14.71
CA GLY A 60 -1.32 -5.78 16.01
C GLY A 60 -0.69 -4.43 16.34
N CYS A 61 -0.61 -3.42 15.45
CA CYS A 61 0.18 -2.22 15.79
C CYS A 61 -0.48 -0.88 15.45
N GLY A 62 -1.77 -0.87 15.18
CA GLY A 62 -2.53 0.36 15.06
C GLY A 62 -3.12 0.63 13.67
N ALA A 63 -3.92 1.67 13.61
CA ALA A 63 -4.58 2.11 12.39
C ALA A 63 -4.56 3.64 12.27
N SER A 64 -4.60 4.12 11.03
CA SER A 64 -4.74 5.54 10.69
C SER A 64 -5.70 5.74 9.55
N GLN A 65 -6.39 6.88 9.58
CA GLN A 65 -7.15 7.41 8.48
C GLN A 65 -6.67 8.82 8.16
N ARG A 66 -6.56 9.14 6.87
CA ARG A 66 -6.26 10.50 6.42
C ARG A 66 -7.17 10.87 5.25
N ILE A 67 -7.78 12.03 5.30
CA ILE A 67 -8.61 12.59 4.22
C ILE A 67 -7.85 13.75 3.58
N GLY A 68 -7.51 13.61 2.30
CA GLY A 68 -6.72 14.59 1.57
C GLY A 68 -5.39 14.89 2.27
N ALA A 69 -5.05 16.17 2.33
CA ALA A 69 -3.87 16.69 3.02
C ALA A 69 -4.17 17.15 4.47
N ALA A 70 -5.23 16.63 5.10
CA ALA A 70 -5.55 16.97 6.49
C ALA A 70 -4.36 16.72 7.42
N PRO A 71 -4.22 17.48 8.51
CA PRO A 71 -3.16 17.27 9.51
C PRO A 71 -3.11 15.81 9.96
N LEU A 72 -1.91 15.24 10.04
CA LEU A 72 -1.69 13.89 10.52
C LEU A 72 -1.97 13.82 12.02
N THR A 73 -2.87 12.94 12.39
CA THR A 73 -3.08 12.54 13.79
C THR A 73 -2.16 11.37 14.13
N ALA A 74 -1.83 11.23 15.42
CA ALA A 74 -1.15 10.03 15.86
C ALA A 74 -2.02 8.79 15.56
N PRO A 75 -1.43 7.68 15.06
CA PRO A 75 -2.19 6.46 14.83
C PRO A 75 -2.78 5.94 16.15
N ASN A 76 -3.94 5.33 16.06
CA ASN A 76 -4.42 4.52 17.17
C ASN A 76 -3.49 3.28 17.27
N MET A 77 -2.71 3.20 18.34
CA MET A 77 -1.71 2.15 18.55
C MET A 77 -2.29 0.86 19.16
N THR A 78 -3.61 0.77 19.29
CA THR A 78 -4.27 -0.49 19.67
C THR A 78 -4.48 -1.38 18.46
N PRO A 79 -4.53 -2.73 18.63
CA PRO A 79 -4.96 -3.62 17.57
C PRO A 79 -6.26 -3.15 16.93
N ALA A 80 -6.30 -3.14 15.61
CA ALA A 80 -7.44 -2.65 14.85
C ALA A 80 -7.70 -3.53 13.64
N ALA A 81 -8.97 -3.78 13.35
CA ALA A 81 -9.37 -4.40 12.10
C ALA A 81 -9.44 -3.37 10.98
N PRO A 82 -9.00 -3.70 9.75
CA PRO A 82 -9.31 -2.88 8.59
C PRO A 82 -10.83 -2.76 8.42
N PRO A 83 -11.35 -1.59 8.04
CA PRO A 83 -12.74 -1.52 7.57
C PRO A 83 -12.91 -2.40 6.32
N PRO A 84 -14.02 -3.15 6.18
CA PRO A 84 -14.26 -3.93 4.97
C PRO A 84 -14.19 -3.07 3.71
N ILE A 85 -13.44 -3.51 2.70
CA ILE A 85 -13.26 -2.76 1.46
C ILE A 85 -14.59 -2.43 0.77
N THR A 86 -15.57 -3.32 0.85
CA THR A 86 -16.93 -3.09 0.33
C THR A 86 -17.61 -1.89 1.00
N SER A 87 -17.42 -1.73 2.31
CA SER A 87 -17.94 -0.58 3.05
C SER A 87 -17.23 0.71 2.64
N LEU A 88 -15.92 0.66 2.45
CA LEU A 88 -15.15 1.81 1.98
C LEU A 88 -15.53 2.23 0.56
N ILE A 89 -15.73 1.27 -0.35
CA ILE A 89 -16.20 1.53 -1.71
C ILE A 89 -17.60 2.16 -1.67
N ALA A 90 -18.51 1.62 -0.87
CA ALA A 90 -19.86 2.15 -0.72
C ALA A 90 -19.88 3.57 -0.10
N GLN A 91 -18.96 3.88 0.81
CA GLN A 91 -18.89 5.18 1.48
C GLN A 91 -18.25 6.27 0.59
N TRP A 92 -17.18 5.92 -0.11
CA TRP A 92 -16.34 6.91 -0.77
C TRP A 92 -16.52 6.97 -2.27
N HIS A 93 -17.13 5.95 -2.88
CA HIS A 93 -17.32 5.79 -4.33
C HIS A 93 -16.03 6.09 -5.12
N PRO A 94 -14.92 5.37 -4.81
CA PRO A 94 -13.64 5.64 -5.44
C PRO A 94 -13.67 5.25 -6.93
N ASP A 95 -13.07 6.10 -7.76
CA ASP A 95 -12.78 5.75 -9.16
C ASP A 95 -11.64 4.73 -9.23
N VAL A 96 -10.69 4.82 -8.27
CA VAL A 96 -9.51 3.95 -8.20
C VAL A 96 -9.22 3.57 -6.75
N VAL A 97 -8.93 2.29 -6.52
CA VAL A 97 -8.35 1.79 -5.26
C VAL A 97 -6.87 1.55 -5.45
N MET A 98 -6.04 2.21 -4.64
CA MET A 98 -4.60 1.95 -4.57
C MET A 98 -4.31 1.06 -3.36
N VAL A 99 -3.73 -0.09 -3.60
CA VAL A 99 -3.37 -1.10 -2.60
C VAL A 99 -1.86 -1.04 -2.37
N VAL A 100 -1.42 -0.77 -1.16
CA VAL A 100 0.00 -0.75 -0.77
C VAL A 100 0.24 -1.92 0.18
N LEU A 101 0.45 -3.11 -0.39
CA LEU A 101 0.59 -4.37 0.34
C LEU A 101 1.61 -5.29 -0.34
N GLY A 102 2.39 -5.97 0.48
CA GLY A 102 3.38 -6.95 0.03
C GLY A 102 4.22 -7.48 1.19
N ASP A 103 4.75 -6.60 2.02
CA ASP A 103 5.65 -6.97 3.11
C ASP A 103 4.99 -7.90 4.14
N THR A 104 3.73 -7.69 4.47
CA THR A 104 2.99 -8.53 5.41
C THR A 104 2.68 -9.94 4.88
N MET A 105 2.73 -10.12 3.57
CA MET A 105 2.50 -11.42 2.92
C MET A 105 3.80 -12.14 2.54
N ALA A 106 4.96 -11.47 2.66
CA ALA A 106 6.25 -12.01 2.25
C ALA A 106 6.81 -13.08 3.19
N ALA A 107 6.26 -13.25 4.40
CA ALA A 107 6.68 -14.25 5.39
C ALA A 107 8.19 -14.24 5.64
N TYR A 108 8.77 -13.08 5.90
CA TYR A 108 10.23 -12.89 6.01
C TYR A 108 10.91 -13.80 7.05
N GLY A 109 10.23 -14.13 8.12
CA GLY A 109 10.75 -15.04 9.15
C GLY A 109 10.66 -16.54 8.80
N GLN A 110 10.12 -16.89 7.63
CA GLN A 110 9.96 -18.26 7.18
C GLN A 110 10.98 -18.62 6.09
N ASN A 111 11.18 -19.92 5.84
CA ASN A 111 12.11 -20.39 4.80
C ASN A 111 11.66 -20.03 3.39
N GLU A 112 10.35 -19.99 3.15
CA GLU A 112 9.74 -19.71 1.85
C GLU A 112 8.42 -18.94 1.98
N ILE A 113 7.93 -18.38 0.89
CA ILE A 113 6.58 -17.81 0.80
C ILE A 113 5.59 -18.97 0.66
N SER A 114 4.58 -19.02 1.50
CA SER A 114 3.42 -19.89 1.26
C SER A 114 2.61 -19.35 0.08
N LYS A 115 2.97 -19.77 -1.14
CA LYS A 115 2.35 -19.25 -2.38
C LYS A 115 0.84 -19.44 -2.42
N ASN A 116 0.34 -20.61 -2.00
CA ASN A 116 -1.10 -20.88 -1.97
C ASN A 116 -1.84 -19.91 -1.02
N TRP A 117 -1.27 -19.68 0.16
CA TRP A 117 -1.85 -18.72 1.10
C TRP A 117 -1.78 -17.29 0.57
N ALA A 118 -0.65 -16.87 0.00
CA ALA A 118 -0.50 -15.54 -0.58
C ALA A 118 -1.44 -15.31 -1.77
N ASP A 119 -1.65 -16.32 -2.59
CA ASP A 119 -2.61 -16.32 -3.70
C ASP A 119 -4.05 -16.13 -3.19
N GLU A 120 -4.45 -16.87 -2.15
CA GLU A 120 -5.74 -16.70 -1.50
C GLU A 120 -5.94 -15.28 -0.97
N GLN A 121 -4.90 -14.69 -0.35
CA GLN A 121 -4.92 -13.31 0.13
C GLN A 121 -5.21 -12.34 -1.01
N VAL A 122 -4.43 -12.42 -2.09
CA VAL A 122 -4.53 -11.52 -3.25
C VAL A 122 -5.88 -11.69 -3.96
N LYS A 123 -6.28 -12.93 -4.25
CA LYS A 123 -7.54 -13.23 -4.95
C LYS A 123 -8.75 -12.77 -4.15
N THR A 124 -8.76 -12.96 -2.84
CA THR A 124 -9.84 -12.50 -1.98
C THR A 124 -10.07 -11.00 -2.13
N LEU A 125 -9.02 -10.20 -2.12
CA LEU A 125 -9.14 -8.75 -2.28
C LEU A 125 -9.49 -8.35 -3.72
N THR A 126 -8.76 -8.86 -4.72
CA THR A 126 -8.97 -8.47 -6.13
C THR A 126 -10.37 -8.84 -6.64
N MET A 127 -10.88 -10.00 -6.26
CA MET A 127 -12.26 -10.41 -6.59
C MET A 127 -13.29 -9.50 -5.92
N THR A 128 -13.03 -9.06 -4.68
CA THR A 128 -13.94 -8.16 -3.94
C THR A 128 -13.92 -6.75 -4.50
N LEU A 129 -12.79 -6.26 -5.01
CA LEU A 129 -12.70 -5.00 -5.75
C LEU A 129 -13.57 -4.99 -7.02
N GLY A 130 -13.78 -6.16 -7.63
CA GLY A 130 -14.69 -6.35 -8.75
C GLY A 130 -14.29 -5.51 -9.97
N LYS A 131 -15.16 -4.56 -10.37
CA LYS A 131 -14.93 -3.67 -11.52
C LYS A 131 -14.25 -2.35 -11.15
N THR A 132 -14.02 -2.09 -9.88
CA THR A 132 -13.34 -0.87 -9.45
C THR A 132 -11.89 -0.91 -9.94
N ALA A 133 -11.45 0.11 -10.66
CA ALA A 133 -10.08 0.17 -11.12
C ALA A 133 -9.12 0.12 -9.93
N CYS A 134 -8.02 -0.62 -10.05
CA CYS A 134 -7.06 -0.75 -8.97
C CYS A 134 -5.60 -0.66 -9.44
N ILE A 135 -4.77 -0.14 -8.54
CA ILE A 135 -3.31 -0.09 -8.67
C ILE A 135 -2.75 -0.80 -7.44
N TRP A 136 -1.85 -1.76 -7.65
CA TRP A 136 -1.20 -2.47 -6.56
C TRP A 136 0.28 -2.12 -6.49
N ILE A 137 0.71 -1.58 -5.36
CA ILE A 137 2.11 -1.26 -5.07
C ILE A 137 2.69 -2.43 -4.28
N GLY A 138 3.67 -3.10 -4.85
CA GLY A 138 4.39 -4.22 -4.21
C GLY A 138 5.40 -3.77 -3.17
N PRO A 139 6.10 -4.72 -2.51
CA PRO A 139 7.09 -4.44 -1.49
C PRO A 139 8.29 -3.67 -2.07
N THR A 140 9.05 -3.03 -1.19
CA THR A 140 10.35 -2.44 -1.52
C THR A 140 11.49 -3.19 -0.84
N TRP A 141 12.73 -2.81 -1.15
CA TRP A 141 13.90 -3.29 -0.42
C TRP A 141 13.84 -2.88 1.05
N GLY A 142 14.59 -3.57 1.89
CA GLY A 142 14.77 -3.25 3.29
C GLY A 142 16.19 -3.54 3.73
N GLU A 143 16.39 -3.67 5.04
CA GLU A 143 17.65 -4.11 5.64
C GLU A 143 17.39 -5.36 6.46
N TYR A 144 18.36 -6.28 6.50
CA TYR A 144 18.21 -7.44 7.37
C TYR A 144 18.08 -7.01 8.83
N SER A 145 17.11 -7.57 9.50
CA SER A 145 16.92 -7.42 10.95
C SER A 145 16.46 -8.75 11.56
N PRO A 146 17.02 -9.17 12.70
CA PRO A 146 16.59 -10.39 13.37
C PRO A 146 15.09 -10.40 13.74
N ARG A 147 14.50 -9.21 13.90
CA ARG A 147 13.08 -9.07 14.28
C ARG A 147 12.14 -9.58 13.20
N TYR A 148 12.43 -9.27 11.94
CA TYR A 148 11.54 -9.60 10.82
C TYR A 148 12.17 -10.57 9.81
N GLY A 149 13.50 -10.62 9.72
CA GLY A 149 14.21 -11.49 8.79
C GLY A 149 14.06 -11.11 7.33
N LYS A 150 13.77 -9.82 7.02
CA LYS A 150 13.64 -9.33 5.65
C LYS A 150 14.97 -9.47 4.91
N THR A 151 14.91 -10.02 3.70
CA THR A 151 16.04 -10.11 2.77
C THR A 151 15.63 -9.63 1.39
N ASP A 152 16.58 -9.13 0.61
CA ASP A 152 16.34 -8.70 -0.77
C ASP A 152 15.76 -9.83 -1.61
N LYS A 153 16.27 -11.05 -1.44
CA LYS A 153 15.74 -12.23 -2.12
C LYS A 153 14.24 -12.41 -1.86
N ARG A 154 13.81 -12.33 -0.60
CA ARG A 154 12.41 -12.52 -0.24
C ARG A 154 11.53 -11.36 -0.72
N ALA A 155 12.03 -10.11 -0.68
CA ALA A 155 11.33 -8.97 -1.24
C ALA A 155 11.13 -9.13 -2.75
N GLN A 156 12.15 -9.60 -3.47
CA GLN A 156 12.03 -9.88 -4.91
C GLN A 156 11.07 -11.03 -5.20
N GLU A 157 11.14 -12.15 -4.46
CA GLU A 157 10.21 -13.28 -4.61
C GLU A 157 8.75 -12.85 -4.45
N MET A 158 8.45 -11.98 -3.47
CA MET A 158 7.10 -11.44 -3.28
C MET A 158 6.72 -10.46 -4.39
N ALA A 159 7.65 -9.62 -4.87
CA ALA A 159 7.39 -8.71 -5.97
C ALA A 159 7.07 -9.48 -7.27
N ASP A 160 7.83 -10.53 -7.56
CA ASP A 160 7.60 -11.38 -8.74
C ASP A 160 6.27 -12.12 -8.64
N PHE A 161 5.92 -12.65 -7.46
CA PHE A 161 4.64 -13.28 -7.19
C PHE A 161 3.47 -12.31 -7.42
N LEU A 162 3.52 -11.12 -6.83
CA LEU A 162 2.44 -10.13 -6.97
C LEU A 162 2.27 -9.66 -8.41
N LYS A 163 3.35 -9.54 -9.18
CA LYS A 163 3.30 -9.18 -10.59
C LYS A 163 2.44 -10.15 -11.42
N GLU A 164 2.43 -11.42 -11.06
CA GLU A 164 1.66 -12.46 -11.75
C GLU A 164 0.21 -12.53 -11.24
N GLU A 165 -0.03 -12.28 -9.94
CA GLU A 165 -1.29 -12.65 -9.28
C GLU A 165 -2.26 -11.47 -9.02
N VAL A 166 -1.81 -10.21 -9.07
CA VAL A 166 -2.69 -9.07 -8.73
C VAL A 166 -3.66 -8.64 -9.83
N ALA A 167 -3.67 -9.30 -10.98
CA ALA A 167 -4.64 -8.97 -12.03
C ALA A 167 -6.07 -9.00 -11.47
N PRO A 168 -6.95 -8.04 -11.87
CA PRO A 168 -6.79 -7.05 -12.94
C PRO A 168 -6.13 -5.74 -12.52
N CYS A 169 -5.57 -5.62 -11.31
CA CYS A 169 -4.91 -4.39 -10.87
C CYS A 169 -3.66 -4.07 -11.71
N THR A 170 -3.44 -2.79 -11.98
CA THR A 170 -2.15 -2.34 -12.50
C THR A 170 -1.07 -2.52 -11.45
N TYR A 171 -0.06 -3.35 -11.71
CA TYR A 171 1.02 -3.60 -10.76
C TYR A 171 2.14 -2.58 -10.89
N ILE A 172 2.59 -2.07 -9.75
CA ILE A 172 3.79 -1.23 -9.63
C ILE A 172 4.79 -2.00 -8.75
N ASP A 173 5.90 -2.40 -9.34
CA ASP A 173 6.97 -3.12 -8.66
C ASP A 173 7.76 -2.17 -7.74
N GLY A 174 7.49 -2.22 -6.44
CA GLY A 174 8.15 -1.36 -5.44
C GLY A 174 9.67 -1.56 -5.39
N THR A 175 10.17 -2.75 -5.77
CA THR A 175 11.61 -3.04 -5.81
C THR A 175 12.34 -2.29 -6.93
N LYS A 176 11.63 -1.88 -7.98
CA LYS A 176 12.22 -1.10 -9.10
C LYS A 176 12.26 0.40 -8.83
N LEU A 177 11.65 0.87 -7.76
CA LEU A 177 11.58 2.30 -7.42
C LEU A 177 12.76 2.78 -6.58
N MET A 178 13.58 1.86 -6.09
CA MET A 178 14.80 2.13 -5.32
C MET A 178 15.89 1.12 -5.71
N GLN A 179 17.15 1.51 -5.55
CA GLN A 179 18.25 0.57 -5.77
C GLN A 179 18.39 -0.40 -4.59
N PRO A 180 18.72 -1.69 -4.81
CA PRO A 180 19.04 -2.62 -3.73
C PRO A 180 20.11 -2.05 -2.80
N GLY A 181 19.94 -2.20 -1.48
CA GLY A 181 20.86 -1.69 -0.47
C GLY A 181 20.84 -0.17 -0.26
N SER A 182 20.03 0.58 -1.04
CA SER A 182 19.90 2.04 -0.85
C SER A 182 18.91 2.45 0.25
N PRO A 183 17.79 1.72 0.51
CA PRO A 183 16.90 2.09 1.60
C PRO A 183 17.57 1.98 2.95
N ARG A 184 17.32 2.96 3.82
CA ARG A 184 17.61 2.88 5.25
C ARG A 184 16.32 2.62 5.99
N THR A 185 16.40 1.75 6.97
CA THR A 185 15.24 1.30 7.75
C THR A 185 15.41 1.64 9.23
N ILE A 186 14.29 1.62 9.95
CA ILE A 186 14.25 1.77 11.40
C ILE A 186 14.44 0.40 12.08
N ASP A 187 13.93 -0.65 11.45
CA ASP A 187 13.86 -1.99 12.05
C ASP A 187 14.05 -3.15 11.04
N GLY A 188 14.48 -2.82 9.83
CA GLY A 188 14.68 -3.77 8.73
C GLY A 188 13.56 -3.75 7.69
N VAL A 189 12.34 -3.40 8.08
CA VAL A 189 11.14 -3.33 7.20
C VAL A 189 10.71 -1.89 6.99
N HIS A 190 10.46 -1.15 8.08
CA HIS A 190 9.98 0.21 8.00
C HIS A 190 11.10 1.18 7.63
N LEU A 191 10.88 1.94 6.58
CA LEU A 191 11.88 2.86 6.04
C LEU A 191 12.05 4.08 6.95
N THR A 192 13.24 4.70 6.90
CA THR A 192 13.42 6.05 7.45
C THR A 192 12.60 7.06 6.65
N PRO A 193 12.27 8.24 7.21
CA PRO A 193 11.52 9.28 6.49
C PRO A 193 12.16 9.66 5.14
N ALA A 194 13.49 9.71 5.09
CA ALA A 194 14.21 10.00 3.85
C ALA A 194 14.03 8.91 2.79
N SER A 195 14.10 7.64 3.19
CA SER A 195 13.87 6.51 2.28
C SER A 195 12.41 6.41 1.84
N TYR A 196 11.45 6.68 2.74
CA TYR A 196 10.04 6.80 2.34
C TYR A 196 9.80 7.89 1.30
N LYS A 197 10.49 9.03 1.42
CA LYS A 197 10.39 10.11 0.42
C LYS A 197 10.87 9.65 -0.96
N VAL A 198 11.98 8.91 -1.02
CA VAL A 198 12.48 8.36 -2.29
C VAL A 198 11.49 7.36 -2.87
N TRP A 199 11.04 6.39 -2.08
CA TRP A 199 10.07 5.39 -2.52
C TRP A 199 8.74 6.02 -2.93
N GLY A 200 8.20 6.93 -2.13
CA GLY A 200 6.96 7.64 -2.43
C GLY A 200 7.05 8.45 -3.72
N ASN A 201 8.15 9.14 -3.98
CA ASN A 201 8.37 9.85 -5.24
C ASN A 201 8.41 8.87 -6.43
N GLY A 202 9.04 7.71 -6.28
CA GLY A 202 9.03 6.66 -7.29
C GLY A 202 7.60 6.16 -7.57
N ILE A 203 6.79 5.92 -6.53
CA ILE A 203 5.39 5.56 -6.66
C ILE A 203 4.62 6.65 -7.44
N LEU A 204 4.77 7.91 -7.06
CA LEU A 204 4.11 9.03 -7.73
C LEU A 204 4.45 9.11 -9.21
N GLN A 205 5.73 8.97 -9.57
CA GLN A 205 6.17 8.98 -10.96
C GLN A 205 5.53 7.88 -11.81
N GLN A 206 5.33 6.69 -11.25
CA GLN A 206 4.73 5.56 -11.96
C GLN A 206 3.19 5.65 -12.00
N THR A 207 2.56 6.14 -10.95
CA THR A 207 1.10 6.10 -10.81
C THR A 207 0.39 7.33 -11.39
N MET A 208 1.02 8.51 -11.40
CA MET A 208 0.40 9.73 -11.95
C MET A 208 -0.09 9.56 -13.40
N PRO A 209 0.71 9.01 -14.34
CA PRO A 209 0.24 8.79 -15.71
C PRO A 209 -0.93 7.79 -15.80
N VAL A 210 -0.93 6.75 -14.94
CA VAL A 210 -1.99 5.74 -14.87
C VAL A 210 -3.30 6.39 -14.39
N LEU A 211 -3.23 7.16 -13.30
CA LEU A 211 -4.39 7.86 -12.74
C LEU A 211 -4.95 8.92 -13.71
N GLU A 212 -4.08 9.65 -14.42
CA GLU A 212 -4.50 10.61 -15.43
C GLU A 212 -5.24 9.93 -16.60
N LYS A 213 -4.79 8.75 -17.03
CA LYS A 213 -5.46 7.96 -18.05
C LYS A 213 -6.84 7.47 -17.58
N LEU A 214 -6.93 6.94 -16.35
CA LEU A 214 -8.19 6.47 -15.77
C LEU A 214 -9.22 7.59 -15.59
N ARG A 215 -8.78 8.81 -15.27
CA ARG A 215 -9.65 9.99 -15.19
C ARG A 215 -10.28 10.38 -16.52
N LYS A 216 -9.59 10.15 -17.65
CA LYS A 216 -10.03 10.55 -18.98
C LYS A 216 -10.94 9.55 -19.68
N GLY A 217 -11.01 8.31 -19.20
CA GLY A 217 -11.85 7.22 -19.73
C GLY A 217 -13.21 7.19 -19.07
#